data_70e0fa802d7c82f21fc1c22035b454cb
#
_entry.id   70e0fa802d7c82f21fc1c22035b454cb
#
_cell.length_a   1.000
_cell.length_b   1.000
_cell.length_c   1.000
_cell.angle_alpha   90.00
_cell.angle_beta   90.00
_cell.angle_gamma   90.00
#
_symmetry.space_group_name_H-M   'P 1'
#
loop_
_entity.id
_entity.type
_entity.pdbx_description
1 polymer ?
#
loop_
_entity_poly.entity_id
_entity_poly.type
_entity_poly.pdbx_seq_one_letter_code
_entity_poly.pdbx_strand_id
1 'polypeptide(L)'
;MHVLEFTLSILTVAGAWRPLSCTSLVKNVIYNAYTILLSTAVFMFTTTQFMYLIFNANNADEVTETLYVALLGLIGNFKIITINLNHQSFAAMLDNLSEKPFKPMEQNETIIRAKFDKMIKTNAIVYLTLIVLTDIYMTSTSLLMDFRRRDLTFKAWFPFDYSVSVIYYFLYIHQMISVTLCGFLNVASDCFFSGLLLHICCQIEILEYRLSRIANNQAKLRECVLHHYRIFDQFIGACLVVCCLLLRLTISTSSFMYIETVMCTGCALIAIFYYCWFGNEVRLKSIQLSENIYKMEWPDFNNDVKKCFLIIMNRATSLPIKFTSAHIVPLNLESFVVVLKTSYSVFNLMRPTQEEK
;
A
#
# COMPACT_ATOMS: atom_id res chain seq x y z
N MET A 1 20.62 -3.75 -8.58
CA MET A 1 19.28 -3.24 -8.93
C MET A 1 18.42 -3.45 -7.70
N HIS A 2 18.02 -2.37 -7.03
CA HIS A 2 17.28 -2.46 -5.78
C HIS A 2 15.85 -2.90 -6.05
N VAL A 3 15.35 -3.82 -5.21
CA VAL A 3 13.94 -4.24 -5.25
C VAL A 3 13.08 -3.02 -4.94
N LEU A 4 12.02 -2.80 -5.70
CA LEU A 4 11.06 -1.70 -5.47
C LEU A 4 11.64 -0.28 -5.61
N GLU A 5 12.74 -0.10 -6.35
CA GLU A 5 13.44 1.19 -6.48
C GLU A 5 12.51 2.35 -6.90
N PHE A 6 11.62 2.10 -7.86
CA PHE A 6 10.66 3.10 -8.32
C PHE A 6 9.70 3.54 -7.19
N THR A 7 9.15 2.60 -6.46
CA THR A 7 8.21 2.89 -5.36
C THR A 7 8.89 3.58 -4.20
N LEU A 8 10.13 3.18 -3.86
CA LEU A 8 10.95 3.85 -2.84
C LEU A 8 11.29 5.28 -3.24
N SER A 9 11.51 5.55 -4.54
CA SER A 9 11.73 6.91 -5.04
C SER A 9 10.51 7.80 -4.82
N ILE A 10 9.29 7.28 -5.05
CA ILE A 10 8.06 8.03 -4.78
C ILE A 10 7.92 8.30 -3.27
N LEU A 11 8.17 7.31 -2.41
CA LEU A 11 8.16 7.48 -0.95
C LEU A 11 9.21 8.51 -0.48
N THR A 12 10.36 8.57 -1.14
CA THR A 12 11.41 9.55 -0.86
C THR A 12 10.96 10.97 -1.18
N VAL A 13 10.32 11.18 -2.34
CA VAL A 13 9.75 12.47 -2.73
C VAL A 13 8.62 12.88 -1.79
N ALA A 14 7.80 11.92 -1.36
CA ALA A 14 6.74 12.17 -0.38
C ALA A 14 7.24 12.36 1.07
N GLY A 15 8.56 12.35 1.31
CA GLY A 15 9.16 12.58 2.62
C GLY A 15 9.02 11.41 3.62
N ALA A 16 8.54 10.25 3.17
CA ALA A 16 8.30 9.10 4.04
C ALA A 16 9.46 8.08 4.07
N TRP A 17 10.36 8.11 3.10
CA TRP A 17 11.46 7.16 2.98
C TRP A 17 12.80 7.85 2.76
N ARG A 18 13.71 7.74 3.75
CA ARG A 18 15.06 8.27 3.62
C ARG A 18 15.91 7.39 2.70
N PRO A 19 16.49 7.92 1.60
CA PRO A 19 17.36 7.15 0.73
C PRO A 19 18.57 6.59 1.47
N LEU A 20 18.94 5.34 1.17
CA LEU A 20 20.14 4.70 1.71
C LEU A 20 21.44 5.40 1.26
N SER A 21 21.39 6.18 0.18
CA SER A 21 22.51 7.01 -0.31
C SER A 21 22.83 8.22 0.58
N CYS A 22 21.99 8.54 1.57
CA CYS A 22 22.22 9.62 2.52
C CYS A 22 23.18 9.16 3.64
N THR A 23 24.47 9.01 3.34
CA THR A 23 25.51 8.62 4.31
C THR A 23 26.11 9.80 5.07
N SER A 24 26.01 11.01 4.53
CA SER A 24 26.52 12.23 5.17
C SER A 24 25.58 12.75 6.24
N LEU A 25 26.12 13.16 7.41
CA LEU A 25 25.36 13.80 8.49
C LEU A 25 24.53 14.99 7.99
N VAL A 26 25.10 15.83 7.14
CA VAL A 26 24.43 17.01 6.59
C VAL A 26 23.21 16.61 5.74
N LYS A 27 23.35 15.63 4.85
CA LYS A 27 22.22 15.11 4.03
C LYS A 27 21.12 14.50 4.90
N ASN A 28 21.50 13.80 5.97
CA ASN A 28 20.54 13.23 6.91
C ASN A 28 19.75 14.33 7.64
N VAL A 29 20.42 15.38 8.12
CA VAL A 29 19.77 16.51 8.80
C VAL A 29 18.81 17.23 7.85
N ILE A 30 19.23 17.53 6.62
CA ILE A 30 18.40 18.19 5.60
C ILE A 30 17.18 17.33 5.28
N TYR A 31 17.34 16.01 5.07
CA TYR A 31 16.22 15.13 4.76
C TYR A 31 15.26 14.98 5.95
N ASN A 32 15.78 14.89 7.17
CA ASN A 32 14.93 14.86 8.37
C ASN A 32 14.12 16.17 8.52
N ALA A 33 14.74 17.33 8.28
CA ALA A 33 14.03 18.61 8.26
C ALA A 33 12.93 18.65 7.19
N TYR A 34 13.22 18.15 6.00
CA TYR A 34 12.23 17.98 4.92
C TYR A 34 11.05 17.08 5.35
N THR A 35 11.32 15.92 5.91
CA THR A 35 10.30 14.99 6.43
C THR A 35 9.44 15.65 7.52
N ILE A 36 10.06 16.36 8.46
CA ILE A 36 9.35 17.07 9.53
C ILE A 36 8.45 18.15 8.95
N LEU A 37 8.96 18.95 7.99
CA LEU A 37 8.19 20.00 7.33
C LEU A 37 6.94 19.44 6.64
N LEU A 38 7.09 18.38 5.83
CA LEU A 38 5.98 17.76 5.13
C LEU A 38 4.97 17.09 6.09
N SER A 39 5.48 16.38 7.10
CA SER A 39 4.63 15.76 8.12
C SER A 39 3.84 16.81 8.90
N THR A 40 4.46 17.94 9.25
CA THR A 40 3.78 19.05 9.95
C THR A 40 2.70 19.66 9.07
N ALA A 41 2.95 19.85 7.76
CA ALA A 41 1.96 20.40 6.84
C ALA A 41 0.70 19.50 6.79
N VAL A 42 0.88 18.18 6.63
CA VAL A 42 -0.24 17.22 6.60
C VAL A 42 -0.95 17.14 7.94
N PHE A 43 -0.20 17.20 9.06
CA PHE A 43 -0.77 17.17 10.41
C PHE A 43 -1.63 18.41 10.68
N MET A 44 -1.14 19.60 10.36
CA MET A 44 -1.87 20.86 10.51
C MET A 44 -3.15 20.87 9.65
N PHE A 45 -3.06 20.42 8.41
CA PHE A 45 -4.21 20.26 7.51
C PHE A 45 -5.29 19.38 8.14
N THR A 46 -4.91 18.20 8.63
CA THR A 46 -5.84 17.26 9.27
C THR A 46 -6.46 17.83 10.55
N THR A 47 -5.65 18.48 11.37
CA THR A 47 -6.10 19.05 12.65
C THR A 47 -7.12 20.17 12.44
N THR A 48 -6.90 21.07 11.48
CA THR A 48 -7.83 22.17 11.19
C THR A 48 -9.19 21.69 10.68
N GLN A 49 -9.24 20.54 10.01
CA GLN A 49 -10.49 19.92 9.59
C GLN A 49 -11.23 19.26 10.75
N PHE A 50 -10.54 18.55 11.65
CA PHE A 50 -11.17 18.01 12.86
C PHE A 50 -11.67 19.13 13.77
N MET A 51 -10.95 20.24 13.88
CA MET A 51 -11.44 21.42 14.62
C MET A 51 -12.68 22.01 13.97
N TYR A 52 -12.75 22.07 12.63
CA TYR A 52 -13.97 22.51 11.95
C TYR A 52 -15.17 21.60 12.26
N LEU A 53 -14.99 20.29 12.28
CA LEU A 53 -16.03 19.33 12.63
C LEU A 53 -16.56 19.53 14.06
N ILE A 54 -15.68 19.92 15.00
CA ILE A 54 -16.05 20.11 16.40
C ILE A 54 -16.77 21.45 16.62
N PHE A 55 -16.32 22.53 15.98
CA PHE A 55 -16.77 23.89 16.31
C PHE A 55 -17.79 24.46 15.34
N ASN A 56 -17.79 24.06 14.06
CA ASN A 56 -18.53 24.76 13.01
C ASN A 56 -19.47 23.88 12.18
N ALA A 57 -19.38 22.56 12.28
CA ALA A 57 -20.19 21.68 11.44
C ALA A 57 -21.63 21.62 11.96
N ASN A 58 -22.57 22.18 11.20
CA ASN A 58 -23.98 22.26 11.56
C ASN A 58 -24.89 21.35 10.72
N ASN A 59 -24.44 20.94 9.53
CA ASN A 59 -25.21 20.15 8.59
C ASN A 59 -24.57 18.77 8.37
N ALA A 60 -25.40 17.72 8.22
CA ALA A 60 -24.92 16.35 7.99
C ALA A 60 -24.03 16.25 6.75
N ASP A 61 -24.32 17.00 5.69
CA ASP A 61 -23.55 17.03 4.46
C ASP A 61 -22.15 17.60 4.67
N GLU A 62 -22.05 18.71 5.40
CA GLU A 62 -20.75 19.32 5.75
C GLU A 62 -19.90 18.45 6.65
N VAL A 63 -20.53 17.79 7.65
CA VAL A 63 -19.86 16.82 8.51
C VAL A 63 -19.26 15.69 7.68
N THR A 64 -20.05 15.18 6.75
CA THR A 64 -19.73 14.05 5.92
C THR A 64 -18.55 14.33 4.99
N GLU A 65 -18.59 15.45 4.28
CA GLU A 65 -17.55 15.91 3.35
C GLU A 65 -16.23 16.17 4.10
N THR A 66 -16.29 16.96 5.17
CA THR A 66 -15.10 17.31 5.94
C THR A 66 -14.49 16.08 6.64
N LEU A 67 -15.33 15.18 7.18
CA LEU A 67 -14.87 13.96 7.83
C LEU A 67 -14.11 13.05 6.86
N TYR A 68 -14.59 12.93 5.62
CA TYR A 68 -13.91 12.12 4.58
C TYR A 68 -12.48 12.62 4.35
N VAL A 69 -12.28 13.92 4.14
CA VAL A 69 -10.97 14.52 3.89
C VAL A 69 -10.08 14.46 5.14
N ALA A 70 -10.66 14.73 6.32
CA ALA A 70 -9.95 14.60 7.60
C ALA A 70 -9.44 13.18 7.85
N LEU A 71 -10.22 12.15 7.50
CA LEU A 71 -9.82 10.75 7.61
C LEU A 71 -8.71 10.39 6.62
N LEU A 72 -8.75 10.89 5.37
CA LEU A 72 -7.66 10.73 4.41
C LEU A 72 -6.35 11.33 4.95
N GLY A 73 -6.41 12.53 5.51
CA GLY A 73 -5.27 13.17 6.14
C GLY A 73 -4.75 12.38 7.34
N LEU A 74 -5.64 11.85 8.17
CA LEU A 74 -5.29 11.01 9.32
C LEU A 74 -4.57 9.73 8.87
N ILE A 75 -5.06 9.06 7.82
CA ILE A 75 -4.42 7.88 7.23
C ILE A 75 -3.03 8.23 6.70
N GLY A 76 -2.89 9.36 6.00
CA GLY A 76 -1.60 9.84 5.50
C GLY A 76 -0.58 10.06 6.64
N ASN A 77 -0.97 10.81 7.69
CA ASN A 77 -0.12 11.03 8.87
C ASN A 77 0.37 9.74 9.50
N PHE A 78 -0.49 8.79 9.60
CA PHE A 78 -0.16 7.52 10.21
C PHE A 78 0.78 6.68 9.34
N LYS A 79 0.59 6.70 8.01
CA LYS A 79 1.50 6.03 7.08
C LYS A 79 2.91 6.62 7.18
N ILE A 80 3.04 7.95 7.25
CA ILE A 80 4.32 8.62 7.46
C ILE A 80 4.96 8.17 8.78
N ILE A 81 4.22 8.23 9.87
CA ILE A 81 4.73 7.85 11.20
C ILE A 81 5.17 6.38 11.20
N THR A 82 4.33 5.49 10.69
CA THR A 82 4.62 4.04 10.65
C THR A 82 5.85 3.72 9.82
N ILE A 83 6.00 4.33 8.64
CA ILE A 83 7.16 4.10 7.77
C ILE A 83 8.43 4.66 8.40
N ASN A 84 8.38 5.86 9.00
CA ASN A 84 9.54 6.47 9.63
C ASN A 84 9.99 5.71 10.89
N LEU A 85 9.06 5.29 11.76
CA LEU A 85 9.38 4.51 12.96
C LEU A 85 9.97 3.14 12.62
N ASN A 86 9.50 2.50 11.57
CA ASN A 86 9.95 1.17 11.16
C ASN A 86 10.97 1.19 10.01
N HIS A 87 11.54 2.37 9.69
CA HIS A 87 12.47 2.53 8.57
C HIS A 87 13.62 1.53 8.60
N GLN A 88 14.23 1.29 9.77
CA GLN A 88 15.34 0.35 9.91
C GLN A 88 14.92 -1.09 9.63
N SER A 89 13.74 -1.50 10.12
CA SER A 89 13.20 -2.84 9.90
C SER A 89 12.86 -3.06 8.42
N PHE A 90 12.28 -2.06 7.76
CA PHE A 90 12.00 -2.12 6.32
C PHE A 90 13.28 -2.13 5.48
N ALA A 91 14.28 -1.32 5.84
CA ALA A 91 15.56 -1.31 5.16
C ALA A 91 16.26 -2.67 5.29
N ALA A 92 16.33 -3.24 6.48
CA ALA A 92 16.89 -4.58 6.71
C ALA A 92 16.13 -5.67 5.93
N MET A 93 14.80 -5.57 5.84
CA MET A 93 13.98 -6.49 5.04
C MET A 93 14.32 -6.39 3.55
N LEU A 94 14.46 -5.17 3.00
CA LEU A 94 14.83 -4.93 1.60
C LEU A 94 16.26 -5.38 1.28
N ASP A 95 17.19 -5.19 2.21
CA ASP A 95 18.56 -5.65 2.07
C ASP A 95 18.62 -7.18 2.03
N ASN A 96 17.88 -7.86 2.90
CA ASN A 96 17.74 -9.32 2.89
C ASN A 96 17.22 -9.84 1.54
N LEU A 97 16.34 -9.10 0.84
CA LEU A 97 15.86 -9.47 -0.50
C LEU A 97 16.93 -9.39 -1.59
N SER A 98 18.01 -8.69 -1.33
CA SER A 98 19.15 -8.56 -2.23
C SER A 98 20.23 -9.62 -2.00
N GLU A 99 20.11 -10.39 -0.91
CA GLU A 99 21.05 -11.43 -0.51
C GLU A 99 20.55 -12.85 -0.84
N LYS A 100 21.43 -13.84 -0.67
CA LYS A 100 21.03 -15.27 -0.76
C LYS A 100 20.06 -15.61 0.40
N PRO A 101 19.01 -16.40 0.14
CA PRO A 101 18.67 -17.14 -1.06
C PRO A 101 17.80 -16.39 -2.09
N PHE A 102 17.40 -15.14 -1.84
CA PHE A 102 16.46 -14.37 -2.68
C PHE A 102 17.11 -13.83 -3.97
N LYS A 103 18.44 -13.70 -3.98
CA LYS A 103 19.16 -13.24 -5.16
C LYS A 103 19.10 -14.29 -6.28
N PRO A 104 18.73 -13.90 -7.53
CA PRO A 104 18.82 -14.80 -8.68
C PRO A 104 20.25 -15.27 -8.89
N MET A 105 20.44 -16.57 -9.13
CA MET A 105 21.74 -17.20 -9.37
C MET A 105 21.93 -17.64 -10.82
N GLU A 106 20.82 -17.94 -11.52
CA GLU A 106 20.81 -18.39 -12.90
C GLU A 106 20.13 -17.39 -13.84
N GLN A 107 20.40 -17.48 -15.14
CA GLN A 107 19.83 -16.57 -16.14
C GLN A 107 18.29 -16.65 -16.18
N ASN A 108 17.72 -17.85 -16.07
CA ASN A 108 16.27 -18.03 -16.07
C ASN A 108 15.61 -17.40 -14.83
N GLU A 109 16.25 -17.49 -13.66
CA GLU A 109 15.79 -16.80 -12.45
C GLU A 109 15.80 -15.27 -12.62
N THR A 110 16.80 -14.75 -13.34
CA THR A 110 16.88 -13.32 -13.67
C THR A 110 15.75 -12.90 -14.61
N ILE A 111 15.36 -13.75 -15.56
CA ILE A 111 14.21 -13.52 -16.46
C ILE A 111 12.90 -13.50 -15.65
N ILE A 112 12.69 -14.47 -14.75
CA ILE A 112 11.53 -14.51 -13.87
C ILE A 112 11.47 -13.20 -13.05
N ARG A 113 12.59 -12.82 -12.44
CA ARG A 113 12.68 -11.59 -11.65
C ARG A 113 12.34 -10.34 -12.47
N ALA A 114 12.90 -10.21 -13.67
CA ALA A 114 12.65 -9.06 -14.53
C ALA A 114 11.17 -8.93 -14.95
N LYS A 115 10.48 -10.07 -15.15
CA LYS A 115 9.03 -10.10 -15.42
C LYS A 115 8.23 -9.48 -14.26
N PHE A 116 8.52 -9.88 -13.02
CA PHE A 116 7.83 -9.35 -11.84
C PHE A 116 8.19 -7.89 -11.56
N ASP A 117 9.46 -7.51 -11.68
CA ASP A 117 9.90 -6.12 -11.52
C ASP A 117 9.20 -5.18 -12.53
N LYS A 118 9.01 -5.63 -13.77
CA LYS A 118 8.23 -4.90 -14.78
C LYS A 118 6.76 -4.76 -14.35
N MET A 119 6.16 -5.82 -13.83
CA MET A 119 4.76 -5.81 -13.38
C MET A 119 4.57 -4.87 -12.19
N ILE A 120 5.45 -4.92 -11.19
CA ILE A 120 5.46 -4.00 -10.03
C ILE A 120 5.54 -2.55 -10.51
N LYS A 121 6.49 -2.24 -11.39
CA LYS A 121 6.67 -0.90 -11.92
C LYS A 121 5.44 -0.42 -12.71
N THR A 122 4.88 -1.28 -13.56
CA THR A 122 3.70 -0.93 -14.36
C THR A 122 2.49 -0.62 -13.46
N ASN A 123 2.22 -1.47 -12.45
CA ASN A 123 1.13 -1.24 -11.51
C ASN A 123 1.32 0.07 -10.73
N ALA A 124 2.54 0.36 -10.29
CA ALA A 124 2.84 1.60 -9.59
C ALA A 124 2.64 2.83 -10.50
N ILE A 125 3.05 2.77 -11.76
CA ILE A 125 2.85 3.86 -12.73
C ILE A 125 1.36 4.08 -13.00
N VAL A 126 0.58 3.03 -13.23
CA VAL A 126 -0.86 3.14 -13.49
C VAL A 126 -1.57 3.79 -12.32
N TYR A 127 -1.27 3.35 -11.09
CA TYR A 127 -1.92 3.90 -9.90
C TYR A 127 -1.48 5.34 -9.63
N LEU A 128 -0.20 5.66 -9.81
CA LEU A 128 0.31 7.02 -9.68
C LEU A 128 -0.33 7.96 -10.71
N THR A 129 -0.47 7.50 -11.97
CA THR A 129 -1.13 8.29 -13.02
C THR A 129 -2.57 8.63 -12.66
N LEU A 130 -3.31 7.68 -12.10
CA LEU A 130 -4.68 7.91 -11.66
C LEU A 130 -4.77 9.00 -10.58
N ILE A 131 -3.89 8.95 -9.58
CA ILE A 131 -3.85 9.97 -8.52
C ILE A 131 -3.45 11.34 -9.07
N VAL A 132 -2.45 11.42 -9.95
CA VAL A 132 -2.05 12.68 -10.57
C VAL A 132 -3.20 13.29 -11.36
N LEU A 133 -3.96 12.49 -12.11
CA LEU A 133 -5.15 12.96 -12.83
C LEU A 133 -6.23 13.46 -11.87
N THR A 134 -6.43 12.77 -10.75
CA THR A 134 -7.37 13.20 -9.70
C THR A 134 -6.94 14.53 -9.09
N ASP A 135 -5.66 14.68 -8.73
CA ASP A 135 -5.12 15.92 -8.17
C ASP A 135 -5.21 17.10 -9.14
N ILE A 136 -4.92 16.86 -10.43
CA ILE A 136 -5.07 17.88 -11.47
C ILE A 136 -6.53 18.32 -11.60
N TYR A 137 -7.47 17.38 -11.59
CA TYR A 137 -8.90 17.69 -11.67
C TYR A 137 -9.34 18.50 -10.45
N MET A 138 -9.04 18.04 -9.24
CA MET A 138 -9.38 18.74 -7.98
C MET A 138 -8.78 20.15 -7.92
N THR A 139 -7.50 20.29 -8.26
CA THR A 139 -6.83 21.60 -8.28
C THR A 139 -7.44 22.53 -9.31
N SER A 140 -7.80 22.02 -10.49
CA SER A 140 -8.43 22.83 -11.54
C SER A 140 -9.81 23.32 -11.15
N THR A 141 -10.65 22.45 -10.58
CA THR A 141 -11.99 22.82 -10.09
C THR A 141 -11.91 23.82 -8.94
N SER A 142 -11.01 23.62 -7.99
CA SER A 142 -10.76 24.53 -6.88
C SER A 142 -10.31 25.94 -7.38
N LEU A 143 -9.38 26.01 -8.33
CA LEU A 143 -8.92 27.29 -8.90
C LEU A 143 -10.04 28.04 -9.63
N LEU A 144 -10.94 27.32 -10.31
CA LEU A 144 -12.00 27.92 -11.07
C LEU A 144 -13.19 28.37 -10.19
N MET A 145 -13.49 27.65 -9.14
CA MET A 145 -14.67 27.88 -8.30
C MET A 145 -14.33 28.58 -6.99
N ASP A 146 -13.48 28.01 -6.16
CA ASP A 146 -13.25 28.44 -4.79
C ASP A 146 -12.29 29.63 -4.73
N PHE A 147 -11.18 29.55 -5.45
CA PHE A 147 -10.18 30.63 -5.48
C PHE A 147 -10.75 31.96 -5.94
N ARG A 148 -11.68 31.95 -6.92
CA ARG A 148 -12.37 33.15 -7.38
C ARG A 148 -13.29 33.77 -6.34
N ARG A 149 -13.92 32.92 -5.49
CA ARG A 149 -14.83 33.34 -4.41
C ARG A 149 -14.08 33.71 -3.13
N ARG A 150 -12.77 33.46 -3.06
CA ARG A 150 -11.95 33.53 -1.85
C ARG A 150 -12.41 32.56 -0.77
N ASP A 151 -12.97 31.42 -1.16
CA ASP A 151 -13.31 30.34 -0.25
C ASP A 151 -12.16 29.33 -0.19
N LEU A 152 -11.97 28.69 0.95
CA LEU A 152 -11.03 27.57 1.07
C LEU A 152 -11.69 26.32 0.50
N THR A 153 -10.95 25.57 -0.32
CA THR A 153 -11.43 24.34 -0.97
C THR A 153 -11.89 23.29 0.03
N PHE A 154 -11.15 23.16 1.10
CA PHE A 154 -11.50 22.24 2.18
C PHE A 154 -11.89 23.05 3.42
N LYS A 155 -13.06 22.73 3.98
CA LYS A 155 -13.55 23.40 5.19
C LYS A 155 -12.58 23.15 6.34
N ALA A 156 -12.10 24.22 6.94
CA ALA A 156 -11.11 24.18 8.01
C ALA A 156 -11.40 25.29 9.04
N TRP A 157 -11.12 25.02 10.30
CA TRP A 157 -11.24 26.00 11.36
C TRP A 157 -9.88 26.59 11.73
N PHE A 158 -9.85 27.91 11.85
CA PHE A 158 -8.67 28.65 12.30
C PHE A 158 -9.06 29.60 13.44
N PRO A 159 -8.20 29.79 14.46
CA PRO A 159 -8.46 30.68 15.60
C PRO A 159 -8.31 32.18 15.25
N PHE A 160 -8.13 32.51 13.98
CA PHE A 160 -7.94 33.89 13.49
C PHE A 160 -8.72 34.11 12.19
N ASP A 161 -9.00 35.39 11.92
CA ASP A 161 -9.66 35.78 10.67
C ASP A 161 -8.69 35.71 9.50
N TYR A 162 -9.06 34.97 8.46
CA TYR A 162 -8.30 34.78 7.22
C TYR A 162 -8.85 35.58 6.03
N SER A 163 -9.69 36.61 6.29
CA SER A 163 -10.19 37.52 5.25
C SER A 163 -9.06 38.37 4.63
N VAL A 164 -7.93 38.50 5.34
CA VAL A 164 -6.72 39.18 4.86
C VAL A 164 -6.11 38.37 3.72
N SER A 165 -5.93 39.02 2.57
CA SER A 165 -5.50 38.38 1.32
C SER A 165 -4.23 37.53 1.45
N VAL A 166 -3.21 37.98 2.18
CA VAL A 166 -1.95 37.25 2.36
C VAL A 166 -2.14 35.96 3.11
N ILE A 167 -2.94 36.01 4.20
CA ILE A 167 -3.23 34.83 5.03
C ILE A 167 -4.06 33.83 4.23
N TYR A 168 -5.07 34.29 3.50
CA TYR A 168 -5.88 33.45 2.62
C TYR A 168 -5.03 32.69 1.60
N TYR A 169 -4.16 33.37 0.85
CA TYR A 169 -3.31 32.72 -0.15
C TYR A 169 -2.36 31.69 0.48
N PHE A 170 -1.80 32.00 1.64
CA PHE A 170 -0.96 31.05 2.37
C PHE A 170 -1.72 29.77 2.75
N LEU A 171 -2.91 29.91 3.33
CA LEU A 171 -3.75 28.79 3.75
C LEU A 171 -4.24 27.97 2.56
N TYR A 172 -4.63 28.63 1.46
CA TYR A 172 -5.05 27.99 0.23
C TYR A 172 -3.93 27.12 -0.37
N ILE A 173 -2.74 27.67 -0.51
CA ILE A 173 -1.56 26.94 -1.00
C ILE A 173 -1.20 25.79 -0.05
N HIS A 174 -1.24 26.03 1.26
CA HIS A 174 -1.00 25.01 2.25
C HIS A 174 -1.99 23.82 2.12
N GLN A 175 -3.28 24.08 1.93
CA GLN A 175 -4.28 23.03 1.71
C GLN A 175 -4.00 22.22 0.45
N MET A 176 -3.71 22.89 -0.69
CA MET A 176 -3.42 22.22 -1.95
C MET A 176 -2.18 21.32 -1.84
N ILE A 177 -1.10 21.82 -1.28
CA ILE A 177 0.13 21.04 -1.06
C ILE A 177 -0.15 19.85 -0.14
N SER A 178 -0.88 20.05 0.96
CA SER A 178 -1.14 18.99 1.94
C SER A 178 -1.99 17.85 1.37
N VAL A 179 -3.03 18.16 0.59
CA VAL A 179 -3.87 17.15 -0.07
C VAL A 179 -3.07 16.36 -1.10
N THR A 180 -2.32 17.03 -1.96
CA THR A 180 -1.43 16.38 -2.94
C THR A 180 -0.43 15.46 -2.25
N LEU A 181 0.21 15.90 -1.17
CA LEU A 181 1.11 15.06 -0.37
C LEU A 181 0.39 13.83 0.22
N CYS A 182 -0.82 13.99 0.74
CA CYS A 182 -1.63 12.87 1.23
C CYS A 182 -1.89 11.84 0.12
N GLY A 183 -2.26 12.30 -1.09
CA GLY A 183 -2.47 11.44 -2.25
C GLY A 183 -1.21 10.65 -2.61
N PHE A 184 -0.07 11.31 -2.77
CA PHE A 184 1.21 10.66 -3.07
C PHE A 184 1.65 9.67 -1.99
N LEU A 185 1.51 10.01 -0.72
CA LEU A 185 1.83 9.13 0.40
C LEU A 185 0.99 7.87 0.41
N ASN A 186 -0.32 8.01 0.17
CA ASN A 186 -1.22 6.88 0.12
C ASN A 186 -0.84 5.93 -1.01
N VAL A 187 -0.69 6.44 -2.24
CA VAL A 187 -0.30 5.61 -3.40
C VAL A 187 1.06 4.97 -3.23
N ALA A 188 2.05 5.74 -2.80
CA ALA A 188 3.40 5.23 -2.64
C ALA A 188 3.47 4.07 -1.63
N SER A 189 2.73 4.20 -0.50
CA SER A 189 2.63 3.15 0.50
C SER A 189 1.93 1.91 -0.06
N ASP A 190 0.80 2.07 -0.74
CA ASP A 190 0.02 0.97 -1.29
C ASP A 190 0.80 0.22 -2.39
N CYS A 191 1.53 0.96 -3.24
CA CYS A 191 2.44 0.39 -4.24
C CYS A 191 3.64 -0.34 -3.60
N PHE A 192 4.14 0.16 -2.47
CA PHE A 192 5.22 -0.50 -1.75
C PHE A 192 4.78 -1.88 -1.25
N PHE A 193 3.61 -1.98 -0.63
CA PHE A 193 3.12 -3.25 -0.11
C PHE A 193 2.66 -4.22 -1.19
N SER A 194 1.93 -3.75 -2.19
CA SER A 194 1.57 -4.60 -3.34
C SER A 194 2.80 -5.11 -4.08
N GLY A 195 3.84 -4.28 -4.17
CA GLY A 195 5.14 -4.67 -4.70
C GLY A 195 5.85 -5.76 -3.88
N LEU A 196 5.77 -5.70 -2.54
CA LEU A 196 6.29 -6.77 -1.68
C LEU A 196 5.54 -8.09 -1.88
N LEU A 197 4.22 -8.07 -2.02
CA LEU A 197 3.43 -9.27 -2.29
C LEU A 197 3.79 -9.89 -3.64
N LEU A 198 3.93 -9.07 -4.68
CA LEU A 198 4.40 -9.53 -5.99
C LEU A 198 5.83 -10.09 -5.94
N HIS A 199 6.69 -9.50 -5.12
CA HIS A 199 8.02 -10.04 -4.92
C HIS A 199 7.99 -11.42 -4.24
N ILE A 200 7.08 -11.66 -3.29
CA ILE A 200 6.86 -12.98 -2.70
C ILE A 200 6.42 -13.99 -3.77
N CYS A 201 5.47 -13.61 -4.64
CA CYS A 201 5.08 -14.44 -5.79
C CYS A 201 6.27 -14.78 -6.70
N CYS A 202 7.14 -13.80 -6.96
CA CYS A 202 8.38 -14.00 -7.71
C CYS A 202 9.30 -15.02 -7.04
N GLN A 203 9.47 -14.94 -5.73
CA GLN A 203 10.34 -15.86 -4.98
C GLN A 203 9.78 -17.30 -4.94
N ILE A 204 8.47 -17.46 -4.91
CA ILE A 204 7.83 -18.78 -5.01
C ILE A 204 8.11 -19.38 -6.43
N GLU A 205 7.99 -18.57 -7.49
CA GLU A 205 8.25 -19.02 -8.87
C GLU A 205 9.76 -19.37 -9.09
N ILE A 206 10.67 -18.61 -8.50
CA ILE A 206 12.11 -18.93 -8.50
C ILE A 206 12.37 -20.22 -7.70
N LEU A 207 11.73 -20.40 -6.55
CA LEU A 207 11.87 -21.63 -5.75
C LEU A 207 11.38 -22.84 -6.52
N GLU A 208 10.23 -22.74 -7.19
CA GLU A 208 9.70 -23.82 -8.05
C GLU A 208 10.69 -24.18 -9.17
N TYR A 209 11.25 -23.19 -9.86
CA TYR A 209 12.28 -23.41 -10.87
C TYR A 209 13.51 -24.10 -10.29
N ARG A 210 13.98 -23.71 -9.09
CA ARG A 210 15.11 -24.36 -8.42
C ARG A 210 14.81 -25.80 -8.06
N LEU A 211 13.62 -26.10 -7.55
CA LEU A 211 13.18 -27.45 -7.20
C LEU A 211 13.11 -28.38 -8.43
N SER A 212 12.63 -27.87 -9.57
CA SER A 212 12.59 -28.65 -10.81
C SER A 212 13.98 -29.05 -11.35
N ARG A 213 15.03 -28.34 -10.89
CA ARG A 213 16.43 -28.57 -11.31
C ARG A 213 17.29 -29.33 -10.29
N ILE A 214 16.68 -29.83 -9.23
CA ILE A 214 17.43 -30.47 -8.12
C ILE A 214 17.95 -31.87 -8.47
N ALA A 215 18.29 -32.26 -9.55
CA ALA A 215 18.88 -33.55 -9.89
C ALA A 215 19.69 -34.19 -8.71
N ASN A 216 19.02 -34.75 -7.72
CA ASN A 216 19.56 -35.53 -6.59
C ASN A 216 20.68 -34.83 -5.75
N ASN A 217 20.79 -33.49 -5.79
CA ASN A 217 21.81 -32.73 -5.08
C ASN A 217 21.30 -32.23 -3.71
N GLN A 218 21.71 -32.93 -2.66
CA GLN A 218 21.27 -32.67 -1.28
C GLN A 218 21.63 -31.27 -0.77
N ALA A 219 22.77 -30.70 -1.18
CA ALA A 219 23.15 -29.34 -0.76
C ALA A 219 22.23 -28.27 -1.35
N LYS A 220 21.91 -28.37 -2.66
CA LYS A 220 20.96 -27.46 -3.31
C LYS A 220 19.56 -27.57 -2.73
N LEU A 221 19.16 -28.77 -2.32
CA LEU A 221 17.87 -29.00 -1.69
C LEU A 221 17.76 -28.29 -0.33
N ARG A 222 18.81 -28.35 0.48
CA ARG A 222 18.85 -27.63 1.77
C ARG A 222 18.72 -26.11 1.56
N GLU A 223 19.35 -25.58 0.52
CA GLU A 223 19.18 -24.15 0.16
C GLU A 223 17.73 -23.83 -0.24
N CYS A 224 17.04 -24.73 -0.96
CA CYS A 224 15.63 -24.55 -1.32
C CYS A 224 14.71 -24.62 -0.10
N VAL A 225 14.94 -25.52 0.84
CA VAL A 225 14.18 -25.57 2.10
C VAL A 225 14.37 -24.28 2.91
N LEU A 226 15.60 -23.79 3.01
CA LEU A 226 15.89 -22.52 3.68
C LEU A 226 15.22 -21.35 2.94
N HIS A 227 15.23 -21.35 1.62
CA HIS A 227 14.57 -20.34 0.81
C HIS A 227 13.04 -20.33 1.07
N HIS A 228 12.39 -21.50 1.06
CA HIS A 228 10.97 -21.63 1.38
C HIS A 228 10.65 -21.10 2.79
N TYR A 229 11.47 -21.43 3.79
CA TYR A 229 11.29 -20.91 5.14
C TYR A 229 11.40 -19.38 5.20
N ARG A 230 12.40 -18.81 4.54
CA ARG A 230 12.59 -17.35 4.51
C ARG A 230 11.51 -16.60 3.73
N ILE A 231 10.92 -17.22 2.70
CA ILE A 231 9.72 -16.66 2.02
C ILE A 231 8.58 -16.51 3.01
N PHE A 232 8.36 -17.50 3.87
CA PHE A 232 7.34 -17.45 4.92
C PHE A 232 7.62 -16.36 5.96
N ASP A 233 8.84 -16.25 6.43
CA ASP A 233 9.25 -15.25 7.40
C ASP A 233 9.09 -13.83 6.84
N GLN A 234 9.47 -13.62 5.60
CA GLN A 234 9.27 -12.37 4.88
C GLN A 234 7.79 -12.02 4.71
N PHE A 235 6.97 -13.02 4.42
CA PHE A 235 5.53 -12.84 4.30
C PHE A 235 4.91 -12.37 5.63
N ILE A 236 5.31 -12.96 6.76
CA ILE A 236 4.84 -12.53 8.09
C ILE A 236 5.19 -11.05 8.34
N GLY A 237 6.41 -10.62 8.01
CA GLY A 237 6.80 -9.23 8.10
C GLY A 237 5.93 -8.30 7.27
N ALA A 238 5.66 -8.66 6.01
CA ALA A 238 4.77 -7.91 5.13
C ALA A 238 3.33 -7.85 5.65
N CYS A 239 2.81 -8.96 6.20
CA CYS A 239 1.48 -9.02 6.81
C CYS A 239 1.30 -8.05 7.97
N LEU A 240 2.27 -7.99 8.89
CA LEU A 240 2.21 -7.09 10.04
C LEU A 240 2.05 -5.63 9.61
N VAL A 241 2.76 -5.24 8.56
CA VAL A 241 2.71 -3.87 8.05
C VAL A 241 1.37 -3.56 7.38
N VAL A 242 0.85 -4.47 6.57
CA VAL A 242 -0.47 -4.30 5.93
C VAL A 242 -1.58 -4.29 6.96
N CYS A 243 -1.52 -5.15 7.99
CA CYS A 243 -2.50 -5.11 9.08
C CYS A 243 -2.56 -3.73 9.75
N CYS A 244 -1.42 -3.10 10.01
CA CYS A 244 -1.38 -1.74 10.57
C CYS A 244 -2.02 -0.70 9.66
N LEU A 245 -2.00 -0.89 8.33
CA LEU A 245 -2.57 0.04 7.37
C LEU A 245 -4.06 -0.18 7.10
N LEU A 246 -4.52 -1.44 7.10
CA LEU A 246 -5.90 -1.80 6.77
C LEU A 246 -6.88 -1.62 7.93
N LEU A 247 -6.44 -1.68 9.18
CA LEU A 247 -7.26 -1.34 10.36
C LEU A 247 -7.92 0.05 10.27
N ARG A 248 -7.54 0.86 9.29
CA ARG A 248 -8.00 2.25 9.10
C ARG A 248 -8.95 2.46 7.94
N LEU A 249 -8.96 1.55 6.95
CA LEU A 249 -9.90 1.65 5.82
C LEU A 249 -11.35 1.35 6.22
N THR A 250 -11.57 0.74 7.39
CA THR A 250 -12.91 0.37 7.87
C THR A 250 -13.71 1.54 8.47
N ILE A 251 -13.15 2.75 8.58
CA ILE A 251 -13.77 3.87 9.30
C ILE A 251 -14.42 4.91 8.36
N SER A 252 -14.29 4.78 7.03
CA SER A 252 -14.72 5.81 6.08
C SER A 252 -16.01 5.46 5.37
N THR A 253 -17.09 6.18 5.69
CA THR A 253 -18.32 6.27 4.87
C THR A 253 -18.79 7.71 4.82
N SER A 254 -18.77 8.35 3.67
CA SER A 254 -19.89 9.19 3.24
C SER A 254 -19.66 9.97 1.93
N SER A 255 -20.78 10.35 1.32
CA SER A 255 -20.96 10.99 0.02
C SER A 255 -20.76 12.51 0.07
N PHE A 256 -20.04 13.11 -0.85
CA PHE A 256 -20.50 14.32 -1.56
C PHE A 256 -19.52 14.81 -2.65
N MET A 257 -20.00 15.53 -3.65
CA MET A 257 -19.37 15.98 -4.90
C MET A 257 -19.10 14.83 -5.87
N TYR A 258 -20.06 14.58 -6.77
CA TYR A 258 -20.17 13.34 -7.57
C TYR A 258 -18.88 12.88 -8.26
N ILE A 259 -18.14 13.75 -8.94
CA ILE A 259 -16.98 13.33 -9.72
C ILE A 259 -15.75 13.12 -8.82
N GLU A 260 -15.48 14.04 -7.89
CA GLU A 260 -14.35 13.93 -6.96
C GLU A 260 -14.51 12.71 -6.05
N THR A 261 -15.72 12.51 -5.52
CA THR A 261 -16.05 11.33 -4.71
C THR A 261 -15.90 10.03 -5.49
N VAL A 262 -16.35 9.98 -6.75
CA VAL A 262 -16.19 8.80 -7.60
C VAL A 262 -14.72 8.52 -7.87
N MET A 263 -13.92 9.53 -8.16
CA MET A 263 -12.49 9.36 -8.41
C MET A 263 -11.74 8.92 -7.13
N CYS A 264 -11.98 9.58 -6.00
CA CYS A 264 -11.38 9.22 -4.72
C CYS A 264 -11.82 7.84 -4.22
N THR A 265 -13.11 7.52 -4.35
CA THR A 265 -13.64 6.18 -4.04
C THR A 265 -13.03 5.13 -4.95
N GLY A 266 -12.87 5.45 -6.25
CA GLY A 266 -12.19 4.59 -7.20
C GLY A 266 -10.74 4.30 -6.79
N CYS A 267 -10.00 5.31 -6.33
CA CYS A 267 -8.64 5.13 -5.80
C CYS A 267 -8.60 4.22 -4.56
N ALA A 268 -9.53 4.41 -3.62
CA ALA A 268 -9.64 3.56 -2.43
C ALA A 268 -10.01 2.11 -2.78
N LEU A 269 -10.93 1.91 -3.72
CA LEU A 269 -11.30 0.58 -4.20
C LEU A 269 -10.13 -0.12 -4.90
N ILE A 270 -9.33 0.60 -5.69
CA ILE A 270 -8.12 0.06 -6.33
C ILE A 270 -7.10 -0.37 -5.28
N ALA A 271 -6.91 0.39 -4.21
CA ALA A 271 -6.02 0.02 -3.11
C ALA A 271 -6.46 -1.30 -2.47
N ILE A 272 -7.75 -1.41 -2.10
CA ILE A 272 -8.31 -2.64 -1.50
C ILE A 272 -8.22 -3.81 -2.49
N PHE A 273 -8.53 -3.56 -3.76
CA PHE A 273 -8.42 -4.56 -4.82
C PHE A 273 -6.99 -5.10 -4.94
N TYR A 274 -5.97 -4.23 -4.94
CA TYR A 274 -4.58 -4.66 -5.02
C TYR A 274 -4.19 -5.57 -3.85
N TYR A 275 -4.59 -5.23 -2.63
CA TYR A 275 -4.32 -6.09 -1.47
C TYR A 275 -5.01 -7.45 -1.57
N CYS A 276 -6.27 -7.46 -1.97
CA CYS A 276 -7.04 -8.70 -2.10
C CYS A 276 -6.56 -9.55 -3.28
N TRP A 277 -6.27 -8.92 -4.42
CA TRP A 277 -5.77 -9.60 -5.62
C TRP A 277 -4.40 -10.23 -5.38
N PHE A 278 -3.42 -9.44 -4.96
CA PHE A 278 -2.07 -9.96 -4.77
C PHE A 278 -1.97 -10.88 -3.56
N GLY A 279 -2.75 -10.67 -2.51
CA GLY A 279 -2.87 -11.61 -1.40
C GLY A 279 -3.42 -12.96 -1.85
N ASN A 280 -4.41 -12.96 -2.74
CA ASN A 280 -4.94 -14.18 -3.35
C ASN A 280 -3.91 -14.87 -4.28
N GLU A 281 -3.16 -14.10 -5.07
CA GLU A 281 -2.08 -14.63 -5.93
C GLU A 281 -0.99 -15.35 -5.12
N VAL A 282 -0.54 -14.76 -4.02
CA VAL A 282 0.43 -15.38 -3.11
C VAL A 282 -0.11 -16.71 -2.58
N ARG A 283 -1.38 -16.74 -2.16
CA ARG A 283 -2.05 -17.97 -1.69
C ARG A 283 -2.10 -19.03 -2.77
N LEU A 284 -2.55 -18.68 -3.97
CA LEU A 284 -2.65 -19.60 -5.10
C LEU A 284 -1.28 -20.18 -5.48
N LYS A 285 -0.26 -19.34 -5.62
CA LYS A 285 1.10 -19.81 -5.92
C LYS A 285 1.67 -20.70 -4.80
N SER A 286 1.36 -20.42 -3.55
CA SER A 286 1.79 -21.28 -2.43
C SER A 286 1.17 -22.69 -2.50
N ILE A 287 -0.11 -22.79 -2.90
CA ILE A 287 -0.80 -24.07 -3.08
C ILE A 287 -0.28 -24.78 -4.33
N GLN A 288 -0.15 -24.06 -5.45
CA GLN A 288 0.37 -24.60 -6.73
C GLN A 288 1.78 -25.17 -6.59
N LEU A 289 2.61 -24.61 -5.72
CA LEU A 289 3.94 -25.15 -5.43
C LEU A 289 3.89 -26.63 -5.03
N SER A 290 2.94 -27.02 -4.16
CA SER A 290 2.75 -28.42 -3.75
C SER A 290 2.33 -29.30 -4.93
N GLU A 291 1.39 -28.84 -5.77
CA GLU A 291 0.93 -29.57 -6.94
C GLU A 291 2.05 -29.75 -7.99
N ASN A 292 2.85 -28.72 -8.19
CA ASN A 292 3.94 -28.74 -9.13
C ASN A 292 5.09 -29.66 -8.66
N ILE A 293 5.39 -29.67 -7.35
CA ILE A 293 6.32 -30.63 -6.77
C ILE A 293 5.80 -32.06 -6.97
N TYR A 294 4.51 -32.30 -6.76
CA TYR A 294 3.92 -33.64 -6.95
C TYR A 294 4.07 -34.14 -8.40
N LYS A 295 4.03 -33.25 -9.39
CA LYS A 295 4.19 -33.59 -10.82
C LYS A 295 5.64 -33.81 -11.25
N MET A 296 6.63 -33.49 -10.41
CA MET A 296 8.06 -33.74 -10.72
C MET A 296 8.38 -35.22 -10.59
N GLU A 297 9.43 -35.70 -11.31
CA GLU A 297 9.93 -37.08 -11.25
C GLU A 297 10.74 -37.36 -9.96
N TRP A 298 10.20 -36.93 -8.78
CA TRP A 298 10.86 -37.09 -7.50
C TRP A 298 10.81 -38.51 -6.90
N PRO A 299 9.94 -39.46 -7.32
CA PRO A 299 9.96 -40.82 -6.81
C PRO A 299 11.29 -41.56 -7.01
N ASP A 300 12.06 -41.14 -7.99
CA ASP A 300 13.38 -41.77 -8.31
C ASP A 300 14.54 -41.15 -7.51
N PHE A 301 14.27 -40.14 -6.70
CA PHE A 301 15.31 -39.47 -5.91
C PHE A 301 15.65 -40.22 -4.62
N ASN A 302 16.80 -39.89 -4.03
CA ASN A 302 17.21 -40.43 -2.73
C ASN A 302 16.20 -40.12 -1.63
N ASN A 303 16.09 -40.99 -0.60
CA ASN A 303 15.12 -40.88 0.50
C ASN A 303 15.22 -39.56 1.26
N ASP A 304 16.41 -38.99 1.42
CA ASP A 304 16.56 -37.71 2.10
C ASP A 304 15.99 -36.54 1.26
N VAL A 305 16.12 -36.60 -0.03
CA VAL A 305 15.52 -35.68 -0.99
C VAL A 305 13.99 -35.78 -0.95
N LYS A 306 13.46 -37.00 -0.97
CA LYS A 306 12.03 -37.29 -0.87
C LYS A 306 11.43 -36.72 0.42
N LYS A 307 12.08 -36.89 1.57
CA LYS A 307 11.64 -36.31 2.83
C LYS A 307 11.54 -34.79 2.76
N CYS A 308 12.50 -34.11 2.17
CA CYS A 308 12.48 -32.66 2.02
C CYS A 308 11.33 -32.19 1.10
N PHE A 309 11.07 -32.87 0.00
CA PHE A 309 9.90 -32.57 -0.86
C PHE A 309 8.61 -32.75 -0.09
N LEU A 310 8.44 -33.84 0.67
CA LEU A 310 7.29 -34.08 1.50
C LEU A 310 7.10 -33.00 2.58
N ILE A 311 8.18 -32.51 3.19
CA ILE A 311 8.13 -31.42 4.16
C ILE A 311 7.63 -30.13 3.50
N ILE A 312 8.17 -29.75 2.33
CA ILE A 312 7.74 -28.57 1.59
C ILE A 312 6.27 -28.69 1.17
N MET A 313 5.87 -29.82 0.61
CA MET A 313 4.50 -30.11 0.18
C MET A 313 3.52 -30.06 1.37
N ASN A 314 3.85 -30.73 2.48
CA ASN A 314 3.03 -30.74 3.67
C ASN A 314 2.88 -29.32 4.25
N ARG A 315 3.95 -28.53 4.28
CA ARG A 315 3.87 -27.16 4.77
C ARG A 315 3.05 -26.25 3.84
N ALA A 316 3.21 -26.39 2.53
CA ALA A 316 2.44 -25.63 1.55
C ALA A 316 0.94 -25.92 1.58
N THR A 317 0.55 -27.17 1.90
CA THR A 317 -0.84 -27.61 1.99
C THR A 317 -1.46 -27.36 3.37
N SER A 318 -0.74 -27.68 4.46
CA SER A 318 -1.26 -27.57 5.84
C SER A 318 -1.30 -26.12 6.33
N LEU A 319 -0.32 -25.32 5.92
CA LEU A 319 -0.20 -23.91 6.27
C LEU A 319 -0.02 -23.07 4.99
N PRO A 320 -1.02 -23.03 4.08
CA PRO A 320 -0.91 -22.18 2.92
C PRO A 320 -0.75 -20.73 3.36
N ILE A 321 0.05 -19.98 2.61
CA ILE A 321 0.23 -18.56 2.86
C ILE A 321 -1.14 -17.89 2.71
N LYS A 322 -1.75 -17.48 3.82
CA LYS A 322 -3.03 -16.76 3.86
C LYS A 322 -2.79 -15.35 4.36
N PHE A 323 -3.20 -14.39 3.57
CA PHE A 323 -3.14 -13.00 3.93
C PHE A 323 -4.40 -12.63 4.71
N THR A 324 -4.26 -12.21 5.97
CA THR A 324 -5.40 -11.81 6.81
C THR A 324 -5.14 -10.45 7.43
N SER A 325 -6.13 -9.57 7.37
CA SER A 325 -6.09 -8.29 8.08
C SER A 325 -6.45 -8.51 9.54
N ALA A 326 -5.56 -8.14 10.46
CA ALA A 326 -5.73 -8.25 11.91
C ALA A 326 -6.16 -9.66 12.39
N HIS A 327 -5.77 -10.71 11.67
CA HIS A 327 -6.20 -12.11 11.89
C HIS A 327 -7.73 -12.36 11.80
N ILE A 328 -8.51 -11.38 11.33
CA ILE A 328 -9.97 -11.46 11.29
C ILE A 328 -10.48 -11.61 9.84
N VAL A 329 -10.00 -10.79 8.92
CA VAL A 329 -10.50 -10.77 7.54
C VAL A 329 -9.44 -11.30 6.58
N PRO A 330 -9.70 -12.40 5.87
CA PRO A 330 -8.79 -12.88 4.83
C PRO A 330 -8.78 -11.89 3.66
N LEU A 331 -7.58 -11.51 3.20
CA LEU A 331 -7.43 -10.65 2.01
C LEU A 331 -7.40 -11.53 0.77
N ASN A 332 -8.58 -11.80 0.25
CA ASN A 332 -8.83 -12.55 -0.98
C ASN A 332 -9.92 -11.86 -1.81
N LEU A 333 -10.14 -12.33 -3.02
CA LEU A 333 -11.16 -11.78 -3.90
C LEU A 333 -12.58 -11.91 -3.34
N GLU A 334 -12.87 -12.94 -2.55
CA GLU A 334 -14.16 -13.12 -1.89
C GLU A 334 -14.41 -11.98 -0.89
N SER A 335 -13.41 -11.63 -0.09
CA SER A 335 -13.49 -10.52 0.85
C SER A 335 -13.66 -9.18 0.15
N PHE A 336 -13.01 -8.97 -0.99
CA PHE A 336 -13.23 -7.78 -1.82
C PHE A 336 -14.70 -7.67 -2.27
N VAL A 337 -15.28 -8.77 -2.74
CA VAL A 337 -16.70 -8.79 -3.14
C VAL A 337 -17.62 -8.53 -1.94
N VAL A 338 -17.30 -9.06 -0.75
CA VAL A 338 -18.06 -8.79 0.48
C VAL A 338 -18.00 -7.31 0.83
N VAL A 339 -16.83 -6.68 0.78
CA VAL A 339 -16.67 -5.23 1.02
C VAL A 339 -17.53 -4.42 0.06
N LEU A 340 -17.51 -4.74 -1.25
CA LEU A 340 -18.35 -4.06 -2.25
C LEU A 340 -19.85 -4.22 -1.96
N LYS A 341 -20.30 -5.44 -1.67
CA LYS A 341 -21.71 -5.71 -1.36
C LYS A 341 -22.16 -4.98 -0.10
N THR A 342 -21.34 -5.01 0.95
CA THR A 342 -21.65 -4.32 2.22
C THR A 342 -21.72 -2.81 2.01
N SER A 343 -20.74 -2.23 1.30
CA SER A 343 -20.73 -0.80 0.96
C SER A 343 -21.97 -0.38 0.17
N TYR A 344 -22.38 -1.21 -0.82
CA TYR A 344 -23.60 -0.96 -1.60
C TYR A 344 -24.86 -1.07 -0.74
N SER A 345 -24.93 -2.04 0.17
CA SER A 345 -26.09 -2.19 1.07
C SER A 345 -26.20 -1.00 2.04
N VAL A 346 -25.07 -0.54 2.60
CA VAL A 346 -25.03 0.67 3.46
C VAL A 346 -25.45 1.90 2.66
N PHE A 347 -24.95 2.06 1.43
CA PHE A 347 -25.35 3.15 0.54
C PHE A 347 -26.87 3.18 0.30
N ASN A 348 -27.48 2.02 0.03
CA ASN A 348 -28.92 1.93 -0.18
C ASN A 348 -29.72 2.24 1.10
N LEU A 349 -29.22 1.85 2.27
CA LEU A 349 -29.84 2.19 3.55
C LEU A 349 -29.76 3.68 3.89
N MET A 350 -28.67 4.33 3.49
CA MET A 350 -28.44 5.77 3.74
C MET A 350 -29.11 6.67 2.70
N ARG A 351 -29.55 6.11 1.57
CA ARG A 351 -30.32 6.85 0.57
C ARG A 351 -31.69 7.16 1.18
N PRO A 352 -32.01 8.44 1.53
CA PRO A 352 -33.31 8.77 2.05
C PRO A 352 -34.35 8.34 1.02
N THR A 353 -35.43 7.75 1.48
CA THR A 353 -36.65 7.48 0.70
C THR A 353 -37.17 8.82 0.21
N GLN A 354 -36.68 9.30 -0.94
CA GLN A 354 -37.21 10.49 -1.64
C GLN A 354 -38.45 10.12 -2.47
N GLU A 355 -39.28 9.27 -1.91
CA GLU A 355 -40.62 9.03 -2.47
C GLU A 355 -41.61 9.11 -1.33
N GLU A 356 -41.92 10.36 -0.92
CA GLU A 356 -43.21 10.74 -0.36
C GLU A 356 -43.17 12.23 0.01
N LYS A 357 -43.28 13.09 -1.00
CA LYS A 357 -44.06 14.36 -0.88
C LYS A 357 -44.42 14.87 -2.27
#